data_9b056ebcbc613c5baeaaf2f9bda73ec8
#
_entry.id   9b056ebcbc613c5baeaaf2f9bda73ec8
#
_cell.length_a   1.000
_cell.length_b   1.000
_cell.length_c   1.000
_cell.angle_alpha   90.00
_cell.angle_beta   90.00
_cell.angle_gamma   90.00
#
_symmetry.space_group_name_H-M   'P 1'
#
loop_
_entity.id
_entity.type
_entity.pdbx_description
1 polymer ?
#
loop_
_entity_poly.entity_id
_entity_poly.type
_entity_poly.pdbx_seq_one_letter_code
_entity_poly.pdbx_strand_id
1 'polypeptide(L)'
;MPRPKAKTKEKKLDPKKIKKEIKAISKGEKKAADKGASTKSKTTGKKVAPTKSKKISKVSSGSISMYLAEIGKYNPLPPEREVALAIRIQNNDEAAMKELVEANLRFVVSVAKKYQGNGLSLADIINEGNLGLIKAAKRFDHTRGFKFISYAVWWIRQSILQALAEQSRLIRLPLNRVGTITKITRAAEKLEAEVERQPKGDEIGGQLEMSGDEVLMAMQYSRRHSSLHSPFQDGENSSLLDIIEDDQAEEPEANIMRESMSEEVTGALETLSVRERAVLEMYFGINRDSAMTLNEIGEEFDLTRERVRQIKEKAIQRLRHRSRSKSLRRYLG
;
A
#
# COMPACT_ATOMS: atom_id res chain seq x y z
N MET A 1 -28.36 -41.36 -5.55
CA MET A 1 -28.37 -40.64 -6.84
C MET A 1 -27.06 -39.94 -7.02
N PRO A 2 -26.24 -40.26 -8.01
CA PRO A 2 -24.93 -39.63 -8.24
C PRO A 2 -25.06 -38.38 -9.12
N ARG A 3 -24.28 -37.32 -8.78
CA ARG A 3 -24.20 -36.03 -9.51
C ARG A 3 -23.42 -36.21 -10.83
N PRO A 4 -23.78 -35.53 -11.92
CA PRO A 4 -23.12 -35.67 -13.22
C PRO A 4 -21.78 -34.90 -13.22
N LYS A 5 -20.74 -35.55 -13.78
CA LYS A 5 -19.41 -35.01 -14.03
C LYS A 5 -19.45 -34.06 -15.25
N ALA A 6 -19.12 -32.77 -15.00
CA ALA A 6 -18.93 -31.79 -16.07
C ALA A 6 -17.65 -32.11 -16.87
N LYS A 7 -17.79 -32.41 -18.17
CA LYS A 7 -16.70 -32.56 -19.13
C LYS A 7 -16.22 -31.19 -19.60
N THR A 8 -15.06 -30.75 -19.13
CA THR A 8 -14.37 -29.56 -19.63
C THR A 8 -13.81 -29.86 -21.02
N LYS A 9 -14.38 -29.24 -22.04
CA LYS A 9 -13.88 -29.29 -23.43
C LYS A 9 -12.65 -28.38 -23.54
N GLU A 10 -11.46 -28.95 -23.64
CA GLU A 10 -10.24 -28.21 -24.05
C GLU A 10 -10.39 -27.78 -25.51
N LYS A 11 -10.50 -26.45 -25.72
CA LYS A 11 -10.42 -25.84 -27.05
C LYS A 11 -8.97 -25.89 -27.53
N LYS A 12 -8.64 -26.82 -28.41
CA LYS A 12 -7.39 -26.83 -29.20
C LYS A 12 -7.34 -25.55 -30.05
N LEU A 13 -6.42 -24.65 -29.73
CA LEU A 13 -6.18 -23.45 -30.53
C LEU A 13 -5.48 -23.82 -31.85
N ASP A 14 -6.05 -23.34 -32.94
CA ASP A 14 -5.62 -23.66 -34.32
C ASP A 14 -4.26 -22.95 -34.62
N PRO A 15 -3.19 -23.66 -34.98
CA PRO A 15 -1.85 -23.08 -35.18
C PRO A 15 -1.78 -22.03 -36.32
N LYS A 16 -2.78 -22.03 -37.22
CA LYS A 16 -2.87 -21.06 -38.31
C LYS A 16 -3.32 -19.67 -37.83
N LYS A 17 -4.11 -19.57 -36.74
CA LYS A 17 -4.53 -18.28 -36.14
C LYS A 17 -3.36 -17.61 -35.43
N ILE A 18 -2.54 -18.38 -34.73
CA ILE A 18 -1.36 -17.86 -34.00
C ILE A 18 -0.34 -17.27 -34.99
N LYS A 19 -0.11 -17.92 -36.16
CA LYS A 19 0.80 -17.37 -37.19
C LYS A 19 0.29 -16.06 -37.83
N LYS A 20 -1.04 -15.85 -37.93
CA LYS A 20 -1.61 -14.61 -38.44
C LYS A 20 -1.46 -13.46 -37.47
N GLU A 21 -1.64 -13.67 -36.18
CA GLU A 21 -1.47 -12.65 -35.14
C GLU A 21 -0.01 -12.22 -34.97
N ILE A 22 0.95 -13.16 -35.02
CA ILE A 22 2.38 -12.85 -34.99
C ILE A 22 2.80 -11.98 -36.19
N LYS A 23 2.22 -12.22 -37.36
CA LYS A 23 2.51 -11.44 -38.57
C LYS A 23 1.87 -10.05 -38.56
N ALA A 24 0.77 -9.84 -37.85
CA ALA A 24 0.12 -8.55 -37.66
C ALA A 24 0.91 -7.64 -36.70
N ILE A 25 1.46 -8.23 -35.64
CA ILE A 25 2.27 -7.49 -34.65
C ILE A 25 3.60 -7.02 -35.26
N SER A 26 4.26 -7.85 -36.11
CA SER A 26 5.51 -7.47 -36.76
C SER A 26 5.35 -6.41 -37.86
N LYS A 27 4.14 -6.22 -38.42
CA LYS A 27 3.83 -5.14 -39.37
C LYS A 27 3.49 -3.81 -38.68
N GLY A 28 2.98 -3.84 -37.45
CA GLY A 28 2.71 -2.66 -36.64
C GLY A 28 3.98 -1.92 -36.21
N GLU A 29 5.04 -2.65 -35.86
CA GLU A 29 6.31 -2.08 -35.41
C GLU A 29 7.12 -1.40 -36.54
N LYS A 30 6.97 -1.84 -37.81
CA LYS A 30 7.65 -1.21 -38.96
C LYS A 30 7.00 0.08 -39.45
N LYS A 31 5.74 0.36 -39.11
CA LYS A 31 5.08 1.64 -39.49
C LYS A 31 5.29 2.78 -38.50
N ALA A 32 5.77 2.50 -37.30
CA ALA A 32 6.07 3.50 -36.27
C ALA A 32 7.46 4.13 -36.42
N ALA A 33 8.37 3.52 -37.18
CA ALA A 33 9.74 3.98 -37.35
C ALA A 33 9.97 5.00 -38.47
N ASP A 34 8.97 5.25 -39.36
CA ASP A 34 9.17 6.01 -40.60
C ASP A 34 8.40 7.35 -40.69
N LYS A 35 7.92 7.90 -39.56
CA LYS A 35 7.27 9.22 -39.48
C LYS A 35 7.90 10.15 -38.45
N GLY A 36 9.16 10.46 -38.63
CA GLY A 36 9.89 11.37 -37.74
C GLY A 36 11.02 12.11 -38.40
N ALA A 37 10.78 12.73 -39.56
CA ALA A 37 11.76 13.68 -40.12
C ALA A 37 11.06 14.88 -40.76
N SER A 38 11.49 16.05 -40.34
CA SER A 38 11.24 17.38 -40.96
C SER A 38 10.07 18.21 -40.45
N THR A 39 10.34 19.08 -39.47
CA THR A 39 10.05 20.53 -39.66
C THR A 39 10.95 21.35 -38.72
N LYS A 40 11.82 22.18 -39.33
CA LYS A 40 12.59 23.21 -38.66
C LYS A 40 11.70 24.42 -38.39
N SER A 41 11.56 24.86 -37.14
CA SER A 41 11.24 26.25 -36.83
C SER A 41 12.16 26.77 -35.72
N LYS A 42 12.84 27.86 -36.06
CA LYS A 42 13.71 28.65 -35.16
C LYS A 42 12.81 29.45 -34.21
N THR A 43 13.02 29.32 -32.89
CA THR A 43 12.73 30.42 -31.95
C THR A 43 13.75 30.42 -30.80
N THR A 44 14.19 31.58 -30.52
CA THR A 44 15.25 32.06 -29.65
C THR A 44 14.95 31.81 -28.14
N GLY A 45 15.95 31.28 -27.44
CA GLY A 45 16.44 31.82 -26.18
C GLY A 45 15.70 31.56 -24.90
N LYS A 46 16.22 30.69 -24.08
CA LYS A 46 16.70 30.94 -22.73
C LYS A 46 17.22 29.61 -22.15
N LYS A 47 18.52 29.60 -21.90
CA LYS A 47 19.18 28.49 -21.18
C LYS A 47 18.66 28.48 -19.74
N VAL A 48 17.85 27.49 -19.40
CA VAL A 48 17.59 27.11 -18.01
C VAL A 48 18.57 25.97 -17.71
N ALA A 49 19.43 26.20 -16.73
CA ALA A 49 20.42 25.25 -16.27
C ALA A 49 19.74 23.98 -15.72
N PRO A 50 20.32 22.78 -15.92
CA PRO A 50 19.74 21.55 -15.37
C PRO A 50 19.90 21.55 -13.85
N THR A 51 18.79 21.61 -13.14
CA THR A 51 18.74 21.39 -11.71
C THR A 51 19.21 19.97 -11.37
N LYS A 52 20.30 19.92 -10.63
CA LYS A 52 20.95 18.71 -10.13
C LYS A 52 19.99 18.00 -9.15
N SER A 53 19.30 16.99 -9.61
CA SER A 53 18.62 16.03 -8.73
C SER A 53 19.69 15.20 -8.00
N LYS A 54 19.69 15.28 -6.67
CA LYS A 54 20.77 14.85 -5.79
C LYS A 54 20.52 13.58 -5.00
N LYS A 55 21.52 12.74 -5.00
CA LYS A 55 22.24 12.17 -3.83
C LYS A 55 21.53 11.18 -2.89
N ILE A 56 20.52 10.39 -3.30
CA ILE A 56 20.13 9.21 -2.53
C ILE A 56 20.63 7.89 -3.16
N SER A 57 21.20 7.95 -4.37
CA SER A 57 21.57 6.76 -5.15
C SER A 57 23.04 6.32 -5.06
N LYS A 58 23.88 6.91 -4.21
CA LYS A 58 25.33 6.63 -4.25
C LYS A 58 25.77 5.31 -3.59
N VAL A 59 24.97 4.72 -2.70
CA VAL A 59 25.36 3.47 -2.03
C VAL A 59 25.02 2.25 -2.90
N SER A 60 23.92 2.29 -3.64
CA SER A 60 23.52 1.20 -4.53
C SER A 60 24.22 1.19 -5.88
N SER A 61 24.79 2.33 -6.35
CA SER A 61 25.46 2.39 -7.65
C SER A 61 26.78 1.61 -7.69
N GLY A 62 27.47 1.45 -6.55
CA GLY A 62 28.71 0.67 -6.46
C GLY A 62 28.48 -0.83 -6.68
N SER A 63 27.46 -1.42 -6.01
CA SER A 63 27.17 -2.85 -6.11
C SER A 63 26.61 -3.25 -7.48
N ILE A 64 25.74 -2.42 -8.06
CA ILE A 64 25.21 -2.66 -9.42
C ILE A 64 26.32 -2.55 -10.47
N SER A 65 27.24 -1.58 -10.35
CA SER A 65 28.33 -1.45 -11.31
C SER A 65 29.30 -2.64 -11.27
N MET A 66 29.58 -3.17 -10.08
CA MET A 66 30.37 -4.41 -9.94
C MET A 66 29.65 -5.61 -10.59
N TYR A 67 28.36 -5.78 -10.31
CA TYR A 67 27.55 -6.82 -10.93
C TYR A 67 27.56 -6.71 -12.46
N LEU A 68 27.35 -5.50 -13.03
CA LEU A 68 27.38 -5.28 -14.48
C LEU A 68 28.76 -5.57 -15.10
N ALA A 69 29.85 -5.26 -14.40
CA ALA A 69 31.20 -5.60 -14.82
C ALA A 69 31.44 -7.13 -14.81
N GLU A 70 30.87 -7.83 -13.84
CA GLU A 70 30.97 -9.29 -13.72
C GLU A 70 30.20 -10.01 -14.83
N ILE A 71 28.93 -9.66 -15.03
CA ILE A 71 28.12 -10.26 -16.10
C ILE A 71 28.65 -9.93 -17.51
N GLY A 72 29.40 -8.82 -17.63
CA GLY A 72 30.06 -8.45 -18.89
C GLY A 72 31.12 -9.46 -19.39
N LYS A 73 31.66 -10.29 -18.49
CA LYS A 73 32.67 -11.32 -18.79
C LYS A 73 32.07 -12.55 -19.50
N TYR A 74 30.78 -12.81 -19.33
CA TYR A 74 30.12 -13.96 -19.94
C TYR A 74 29.74 -13.69 -21.38
N ASN A 75 30.16 -14.58 -22.28
CA ASN A 75 29.83 -14.51 -23.70
C ASN A 75 28.47 -15.18 -23.98
N PRO A 76 27.71 -14.67 -24.97
CA PRO A 76 26.48 -15.35 -25.40
C PRO A 76 26.80 -16.72 -25.99
N LEU A 77 25.95 -17.69 -25.69
CA LEU A 77 26.13 -19.07 -26.14
C LEU A 77 25.67 -19.27 -27.61
N PRO A 78 26.38 -20.09 -28.40
CA PRO A 78 25.87 -20.52 -29.71
C PRO A 78 24.65 -21.46 -29.55
N PRO A 79 23.72 -21.50 -30.52
CA PRO A 79 22.48 -22.26 -30.41
C PRO A 79 22.68 -23.78 -30.17
N GLU A 80 23.74 -24.32 -30.71
CA GLU A 80 24.09 -25.76 -30.54
C GLU A 80 24.43 -26.08 -29.09
N ARG A 81 25.12 -25.16 -28.42
CA ARG A 81 25.51 -25.30 -27.02
C ARG A 81 24.30 -25.08 -26.08
N GLU A 82 23.36 -24.19 -26.44
CA GLU A 82 22.11 -24.04 -25.72
C GLU A 82 21.32 -25.38 -25.67
N VAL A 83 21.25 -26.10 -26.81
CA VAL A 83 20.58 -27.39 -26.88
C VAL A 83 21.32 -28.46 -26.06
N ALA A 84 22.64 -28.52 -26.15
CA ALA A 84 23.43 -29.48 -25.37
C ALA A 84 23.27 -29.23 -23.84
N LEU A 85 23.26 -27.97 -23.40
CA LEU A 85 23.01 -27.63 -22.00
C LEU A 85 21.57 -27.95 -21.57
N ALA A 86 20.59 -27.73 -22.46
CA ALA A 86 19.19 -28.05 -22.16
C ALA A 86 18.97 -29.55 -21.91
N ILE A 87 19.63 -30.39 -22.68
CA ILE A 87 19.59 -31.88 -22.49
C ILE A 87 20.19 -32.22 -21.10
N ARG A 88 21.32 -31.64 -20.73
CA ARG A 88 21.95 -31.87 -19.43
C ARG A 88 21.09 -31.39 -18.28
N ILE A 89 20.40 -30.22 -18.41
CA ILE A 89 19.49 -29.69 -17.43
C ILE A 89 18.29 -30.60 -17.18
N GLN A 90 17.76 -31.26 -18.23
CA GLN A 90 16.70 -32.27 -18.08
C GLN A 90 17.15 -33.47 -17.23
N ASN A 91 18.46 -33.77 -17.21
CA ASN A 91 19.06 -34.77 -16.36
C ASN A 91 19.47 -34.25 -14.96
N ASN A 92 18.93 -33.09 -14.54
CA ASN A 92 19.19 -32.43 -13.27
C ASN A 92 20.65 -31.98 -13.04
N ASP A 93 21.38 -31.61 -14.10
CA ASP A 93 22.73 -31.08 -13.99
C ASP A 93 22.70 -29.59 -13.64
N GLU A 94 23.02 -29.27 -12.38
CA GLU A 94 23.06 -27.88 -11.86
C GLU A 94 24.18 -27.05 -12.51
N ALA A 95 25.32 -27.66 -12.86
CA ALA A 95 26.42 -26.91 -13.50
C ALA A 95 26.01 -26.45 -14.90
N ALA A 96 25.30 -27.29 -15.67
CA ALA A 96 24.75 -26.91 -16.97
C ALA A 96 23.70 -25.80 -16.85
N MET A 97 22.85 -25.86 -15.82
CA MET A 97 21.87 -24.80 -15.54
C MET A 97 22.55 -23.46 -15.22
N LYS A 98 23.60 -23.50 -14.39
CA LYS A 98 24.38 -22.31 -14.03
C LYS A 98 25.02 -21.68 -15.28
N GLU A 99 25.66 -22.47 -16.14
CA GLU A 99 26.28 -21.98 -17.38
C GLU A 99 25.24 -21.32 -18.31
N LEU A 100 24.07 -21.93 -18.49
CA LEU A 100 23.00 -21.38 -19.32
C LEU A 100 22.44 -20.06 -18.76
N VAL A 101 22.27 -19.96 -17.43
CA VAL A 101 21.79 -18.75 -16.75
C VAL A 101 22.80 -17.63 -16.86
N GLU A 102 24.08 -17.88 -16.53
CA GLU A 102 25.16 -16.88 -16.53
C GLU A 102 25.33 -16.22 -17.91
N ALA A 103 25.30 -17.00 -18.98
CA ALA A 103 25.40 -16.50 -20.34
C ALA A 103 24.24 -15.55 -20.74
N ASN A 104 23.09 -15.66 -20.05
CA ASN A 104 21.88 -14.90 -20.38
C ASN A 104 21.56 -13.75 -19.39
N LEU A 105 22.37 -13.52 -18.33
CA LEU A 105 22.18 -12.44 -17.35
C LEU A 105 22.13 -11.04 -17.98
N ARG A 106 22.96 -10.78 -18.99
CA ARG A 106 22.96 -9.51 -19.74
C ARG A 106 21.61 -9.21 -20.37
N PHE A 107 20.92 -10.25 -20.84
CA PHE A 107 19.60 -10.10 -21.43
C PHE A 107 18.55 -9.72 -20.38
N VAL A 108 18.62 -10.31 -19.17
CA VAL A 108 17.75 -9.93 -18.05
C VAL A 108 17.86 -8.45 -17.74
N VAL A 109 19.10 -7.90 -17.68
CA VAL A 109 19.31 -6.47 -17.43
C VAL A 109 18.66 -5.59 -18.51
N SER A 110 18.72 -6.01 -19.79
CA SER A 110 18.09 -5.27 -20.88
C SER A 110 16.56 -5.23 -20.77
N VAL A 111 15.95 -6.30 -20.26
CA VAL A 111 14.51 -6.37 -19.97
C VAL A 111 14.18 -5.55 -18.72
N ALA A 112 14.94 -5.70 -17.64
CA ALA A 112 14.75 -5.02 -16.36
C ALA A 112 14.76 -3.49 -16.48
N LYS A 113 15.65 -2.93 -17.32
CA LYS A 113 15.72 -1.48 -17.60
C LYS A 113 14.39 -0.88 -18.05
N LYS A 114 13.54 -1.63 -18.75
CA LYS A 114 12.24 -1.14 -19.24
C LYS A 114 11.22 -0.96 -18.12
N TYR A 115 11.45 -1.56 -16.95
CA TYR A 115 10.58 -1.52 -15.77
C TYR A 115 11.12 -0.64 -14.64
N GLN A 116 12.24 0.05 -14.88
CA GLN A 116 12.83 0.97 -13.91
C GLN A 116 11.87 2.14 -13.63
N GLY A 117 11.82 2.59 -12.37
CA GLY A 117 10.97 3.72 -11.95
C GLY A 117 9.57 3.34 -11.48
N ASN A 118 9.19 2.06 -11.48
CA ASN A 118 7.86 1.58 -11.10
C ASN A 118 7.75 1.21 -9.60
N GLY A 119 8.63 1.72 -8.74
CA GLY A 119 8.54 1.54 -7.28
C GLY A 119 9.52 0.54 -6.69
N LEU A 120 10.27 -0.21 -7.52
CA LEU A 120 11.38 -1.06 -7.08
C LEU A 120 12.72 -0.53 -7.58
N SER A 121 13.80 -0.85 -6.87
CA SER A 121 15.16 -0.53 -7.31
C SER A 121 15.54 -1.37 -8.54
N LEU A 122 16.45 -0.88 -9.39
CA LEU A 122 16.91 -1.64 -10.55
C LEU A 122 17.57 -2.97 -10.13
N ALA A 123 18.24 -3.01 -8.96
CA ALA A 123 18.86 -4.22 -8.43
C ALA A 123 17.80 -5.29 -8.12
N ASP A 124 16.72 -4.90 -7.46
CA ASP A 124 15.63 -5.82 -7.11
C ASP A 124 14.92 -6.34 -8.36
N ILE A 125 14.67 -5.47 -9.34
CA ILE A 125 14.05 -5.86 -10.61
C ILE A 125 14.94 -6.87 -11.37
N ILE A 126 16.28 -6.68 -11.35
CA ILE A 126 17.23 -7.62 -11.97
C ILE A 126 17.18 -8.96 -11.23
N ASN A 127 17.20 -8.96 -9.90
CA ASN A 127 17.16 -10.17 -9.10
C ASN A 127 15.89 -11.00 -9.36
N GLU A 128 14.73 -10.33 -9.38
CA GLU A 128 13.45 -10.97 -9.71
C GLU A 128 13.44 -11.49 -11.16
N GLY A 129 14.04 -10.74 -12.08
CA GLY A 129 14.24 -11.18 -13.46
C GLY A 129 15.13 -12.43 -13.57
N ASN A 130 16.20 -12.49 -12.75
CA ASN A 130 17.09 -13.67 -12.69
C ASN A 130 16.35 -14.89 -12.14
N LEU A 131 15.48 -14.73 -11.14
CA LEU A 131 14.60 -15.81 -10.67
C LEU A 131 13.68 -16.31 -11.77
N GLY A 132 13.14 -15.39 -12.59
CA GLY A 132 12.37 -15.74 -13.80
C GLY A 132 13.19 -16.51 -14.82
N LEU A 133 14.45 -16.12 -15.06
CA LEU A 133 15.37 -16.81 -15.96
C LEU A 133 15.69 -18.23 -15.50
N ILE A 134 15.92 -18.44 -14.19
CA ILE A 134 16.15 -19.76 -13.60
C ILE A 134 14.92 -20.65 -13.76
N LYS A 135 13.72 -20.11 -13.53
CA LYS A 135 12.46 -20.85 -13.77
C LYS A 135 12.31 -21.24 -15.23
N ALA A 136 12.71 -20.36 -16.17
CA ALA A 136 12.71 -20.65 -17.59
C ALA A 136 13.71 -21.75 -17.95
N ALA A 137 14.92 -21.72 -17.41
CA ALA A 137 15.95 -22.73 -17.67
C ALA A 137 15.50 -24.14 -17.26
N LYS A 138 14.85 -24.27 -16.10
CA LYS A 138 14.31 -25.56 -15.62
C LYS A 138 13.17 -26.15 -16.48
N ARG A 139 12.44 -25.29 -17.20
CA ARG A 139 11.26 -25.68 -17.99
C ARG A 139 11.47 -25.61 -19.49
N PHE A 140 12.69 -25.31 -19.93
CA PHE A 140 12.99 -25.16 -21.33
C PHE A 140 13.00 -26.50 -22.04
N ASP A 141 12.29 -26.60 -23.18
CA ASP A 141 12.21 -27.75 -24.04
C ASP A 141 12.90 -27.44 -25.38
N HIS A 142 14.05 -28.04 -25.59
CA HIS A 142 14.87 -27.89 -26.81
C HIS A 142 14.25 -28.51 -28.06
N THR A 143 13.33 -29.50 -27.91
CA THR A 143 12.71 -30.20 -29.04
C THR A 143 11.83 -29.29 -29.90
N ARG A 144 11.40 -28.17 -29.37
CA ARG A 144 10.54 -27.20 -30.05
C ARG A 144 11.25 -26.30 -31.07
N GLY A 145 12.56 -26.36 -31.17
CA GLY A 145 13.35 -25.64 -32.17
C GLY A 145 13.42 -24.11 -31.99
N PHE A 146 13.02 -23.58 -30.83
CA PHE A 146 13.13 -22.15 -30.53
C PHE A 146 14.37 -21.87 -29.70
N LYS A 147 14.96 -20.65 -29.89
CA LYS A 147 16.06 -20.17 -29.03
C LYS A 147 15.59 -20.00 -27.58
N PHE A 148 16.45 -20.32 -26.63
CA PHE A 148 16.18 -20.18 -25.20
C PHE A 148 15.69 -18.78 -24.83
N ILE A 149 16.30 -17.71 -25.32
CA ILE A 149 15.94 -16.31 -25.06
C ILE A 149 14.47 -16.02 -25.42
N SER A 150 13.96 -16.57 -26.53
CA SER A 150 12.56 -16.33 -26.96
C SER A 150 11.54 -16.92 -25.98
N TYR A 151 11.90 -18.01 -25.29
CA TYR A 151 11.09 -18.60 -24.23
C TYR A 151 11.30 -17.88 -22.88
N ALA A 152 12.54 -17.60 -22.51
CA ALA A 152 12.93 -17.01 -21.25
C ALA A 152 12.31 -15.59 -21.04
N VAL A 153 12.16 -14.80 -22.11
CA VAL A 153 11.55 -13.45 -22.06
C VAL A 153 10.20 -13.44 -21.33
N TRP A 154 9.38 -14.47 -21.54
CA TRP A 154 8.06 -14.55 -20.92
C TRP A 154 8.15 -14.76 -19.40
N TRP A 155 9.04 -15.64 -18.97
CA TRP A 155 9.27 -15.93 -17.56
C TRP A 155 9.92 -14.77 -16.82
N ILE A 156 10.91 -14.12 -17.46
CA ILE A 156 11.57 -12.92 -16.91
C ILE A 156 10.54 -11.80 -16.71
N ARG A 157 9.74 -11.50 -17.74
CA ARG A 157 8.70 -10.47 -17.68
C ARG A 157 7.65 -10.80 -16.63
N GLN A 158 7.18 -12.03 -16.58
CA GLN A 158 6.19 -12.48 -15.61
C GLN A 158 6.70 -12.33 -14.18
N SER A 159 7.95 -12.75 -13.90
CA SER A 159 8.54 -12.63 -12.57
C SER A 159 8.70 -11.15 -12.15
N ILE A 160 9.18 -10.30 -13.06
CA ILE A 160 9.31 -8.84 -12.82
C ILE A 160 7.94 -8.21 -12.54
N LEU A 161 6.93 -8.47 -13.35
CA LEU A 161 5.58 -7.91 -13.16
C LEU A 161 4.94 -8.41 -11.87
N GLN A 162 5.16 -9.66 -11.50
CA GLN A 162 4.68 -10.21 -10.23
C GLN A 162 5.36 -9.49 -9.06
N ALA A 163 6.68 -9.35 -9.08
CA ALA A 163 7.42 -8.64 -8.05
C ALA A 163 6.99 -7.17 -7.93
N LEU A 164 6.80 -6.47 -9.05
CA LEU A 164 6.26 -5.10 -9.06
C LEU A 164 4.87 -5.03 -8.44
N ALA A 165 3.99 -5.98 -8.72
CA ALA A 165 2.64 -5.98 -8.16
C ALA A 165 2.64 -6.28 -6.65
N GLU A 166 3.59 -7.10 -6.17
CA GLU A 166 3.64 -7.55 -4.78
C GLU A 166 4.47 -6.67 -3.86
N GLN A 167 5.56 -6.07 -4.36
CA GLN A 167 6.61 -5.46 -3.54
C GLN A 167 6.78 -3.94 -3.80
N SER A 168 6.18 -3.37 -4.86
CA SER A 168 6.39 -1.96 -5.21
C SER A 168 5.70 -0.96 -4.27
N ARG A 169 4.78 -1.44 -3.44
CA ARG A 169 3.97 -0.61 -2.52
C ARG A 169 4.38 -0.85 -1.07
N LEU A 170 4.39 0.21 -0.25
CA LEU A 170 4.61 0.11 1.20
C LEU A 170 3.53 -0.76 1.86
N ILE A 171 2.26 -0.52 1.48
CA ILE A 171 1.14 -1.36 1.90
C ILE A 171 0.84 -2.33 0.75
N ARG A 172 1.08 -3.63 0.99
CA ARG A 172 0.85 -4.69 0.01
C ARG A 172 -0.63 -4.79 -0.37
N LEU A 173 -0.90 -4.81 -1.67
CA LEU A 173 -2.23 -5.10 -2.21
C LEU A 173 -2.28 -6.52 -2.81
N PRO A 174 -3.42 -7.23 -2.69
CA PRO A 174 -3.63 -8.49 -3.40
C PRO A 174 -3.53 -8.31 -4.92
N LEU A 175 -2.98 -9.31 -5.63
CA LEU A 175 -2.79 -9.26 -7.10
C LEU A 175 -4.07 -8.96 -7.88
N ASN A 176 -5.20 -9.48 -7.41
CA ASN A 176 -6.50 -9.22 -8.02
C ASN A 176 -6.84 -7.73 -8.00
N ARG A 177 -6.60 -7.04 -6.88
CA ARG A 177 -6.84 -5.59 -6.75
C ARG A 177 -5.89 -4.78 -7.62
N VAL A 178 -4.62 -5.16 -7.70
CA VAL A 178 -3.65 -4.53 -8.59
C VAL A 178 -4.07 -4.69 -10.06
N GLY A 179 -4.55 -5.87 -10.43
CA GLY A 179 -5.11 -6.14 -11.77
C GLY A 179 -6.32 -5.26 -12.09
N THR A 180 -7.26 -5.11 -11.14
CA THR A 180 -8.44 -4.24 -11.29
C THR A 180 -8.03 -2.77 -11.45
N ILE A 181 -7.14 -2.26 -10.59
CA ILE A 181 -6.61 -0.89 -10.67
C ILE A 181 -5.97 -0.64 -12.05
N THR A 182 -5.17 -1.58 -12.55
CA THR A 182 -4.52 -1.45 -13.87
C THR A 182 -5.54 -1.39 -15.01
N LYS A 183 -6.65 -2.16 -14.92
CA LYS A 183 -7.74 -2.12 -15.91
C LYS A 183 -8.44 -0.77 -15.86
N ILE A 184 -8.78 -0.28 -14.66
CA ILE A 184 -9.43 1.01 -14.44
C ILE A 184 -8.58 2.15 -14.99
N THR A 185 -7.28 2.19 -14.69
CA THR A 185 -6.36 3.22 -15.20
C THR A 185 -6.31 3.23 -16.72
N ARG A 186 -6.21 2.06 -17.37
CA ARG A 186 -6.20 1.97 -18.82
C ARG A 186 -7.54 2.38 -19.47
N ALA A 187 -8.67 2.06 -18.83
CA ALA A 187 -9.98 2.47 -19.30
C ALA A 187 -10.15 3.99 -19.14
N ALA A 188 -9.68 4.55 -18.01
CA ALA A 188 -9.69 5.99 -17.78
C ALA A 188 -8.85 6.75 -18.83
N GLU A 189 -7.60 6.30 -19.09
CA GLU A 189 -6.74 6.89 -20.13
C GLU A 189 -7.39 6.86 -21.54
N LYS A 190 -8.10 5.79 -21.87
CA LYS A 190 -8.82 5.69 -23.16
C LYS A 190 -9.99 6.65 -23.23
N LEU A 191 -10.83 6.69 -22.20
CA LEU A 191 -11.98 7.59 -22.13
C LEU A 191 -11.54 9.05 -22.10
N GLU A 192 -10.46 9.37 -21.39
CA GLU A 192 -9.89 10.72 -21.37
C GLU A 192 -9.43 11.17 -22.76
N ALA A 193 -8.82 10.25 -23.53
CA ALA A 193 -8.42 10.53 -24.91
C ALA A 193 -9.59 10.69 -25.86
N GLU A 194 -10.76 10.07 -25.59
CA GLU A 194 -11.98 10.15 -26.41
C GLU A 194 -12.83 11.37 -26.05
N VAL A 195 -12.94 11.70 -24.76
CA VAL A 195 -13.86 12.73 -24.24
C VAL A 195 -13.15 14.06 -23.93
N GLU A 196 -11.81 14.10 -23.99
CA GLU A 196 -10.95 15.26 -23.69
C GLU A 196 -11.16 15.86 -22.28
N ARG A 197 -11.70 15.08 -21.34
CA ARG A 197 -11.86 15.42 -19.92
C ARG A 197 -11.68 14.19 -19.04
N GLN A 198 -11.45 14.41 -17.75
CA GLN A 198 -11.39 13.30 -16.78
C GLN A 198 -12.74 12.56 -16.71
N PRO A 199 -12.77 11.24 -16.96
CA PRO A 199 -13.97 10.43 -16.92
C PRO A 199 -14.48 10.27 -15.48
N LYS A 200 -15.80 10.20 -15.32
CA LYS A 200 -16.44 9.88 -14.03
C LYS A 200 -16.36 8.39 -13.73
N GLY A 201 -16.48 8.02 -12.44
CA GLY A 201 -16.45 6.63 -12.01
C GLY A 201 -17.51 5.75 -12.71
N ASP A 202 -18.70 6.28 -12.95
CA ASP A 202 -19.79 5.57 -13.63
C ASP A 202 -19.50 5.33 -15.11
N GLU A 203 -18.82 6.25 -15.78
CA GLU A 203 -18.44 6.12 -17.20
C GLU A 203 -17.37 5.00 -17.37
N ILE A 204 -16.39 4.97 -16.44
CA ILE A 204 -15.37 3.91 -16.40
C ILE A 204 -16.03 2.56 -16.04
N GLY A 205 -16.95 2.58 -15.07
CA GLY A 205 -17.70 1.41 -14.64
C GLY A 205 -18.52 0.79 -15.76
N GLY A 206 -19.20 1.62 -16.56
CA GLY A 206 -19.97 1.19 -17.73
C GLY A 206 -19.10 0.49 -18.79
N GLN A 207 -17.83 0.93 -18.97
CA GLN A 207 -16.90 0.28 -19.91
C GLN A 207 -16.35 -1.06 -19.41
N LEU A 208 -16.22 -1.22 -18.07
CA LEU A 208 -15.62 -2.39 -17.44
C LEU A 208 -16.63 -3.36 -16.84
N GLU A 209 -17.94 -3.09 -16.99
CA GLU A 209 -19.04 -3.86 -16.37
C GLU A 209 -18.91 -3.91 -14.82
N MET A 210 -18.53 -2.78 -14.21
CA MET A 210 -18.33 -2.62 -12.76
C MET A 210 -19.22 -1.49 -12.25
N SER A 211 -19.56 -1.49 -10.94
CA SER A 211 -20.28 -0.38 -10.35
C SER A 211 -19.38 0.86 -10.21
N GLY A 212 -19.95 2.07 -10.29
CA GLY A 212 -19.23 3.32 -10.10
C GLY A 212 -18.55 3.40 -8.73
N ASP A 213 -19.19 2.88 -7.68
CA ASP A 213 -18.64 2.82 -6.33
C ASP A 213 -17.42 1.92 -6.22
N GLU A 214 -17.42 0.76 -6.90
CA GLU A 214 -16.25 -0.13 -6.95
C GLU A 214 -15.06 0.54 -7.66
N VAL A 215 -15.32 1.31 -8.71
CA VAL A 215 -14.29 2.09 -9.42
C VAL A 215 -13.73 3.17 -8.50
N LEU A 216 -14.57 3.92 -7.79
CA LEU A 216 -14.13 4.96 -6.86
C LEU A 216 -13.30 4.39 -5.71
N MET A 217 -13.73 3.28 -5.10
CA MET A 217 -12.96 2.57 -4.08
C MET A 217 -11.60 2.10 -4.62
N ALA A 218 -11.57 1.51 -5.82
CA ALA A 218 -10.33 1.06 -6.42
C ALA A 218 -9.37 2.23 -6.72
N MET A 219 -9.90 3.39 -7.13
CA MET A 219 -9.11 4.61 -7.33
C MET A 219 -8.55 5.15 -6.01
N GLN A 220 -9.29 5.08 -4.90
CA GLN A 220 -8.78 5.45 -3.57
C GLN A 220 -7.60 4.56 -3.16
N TYR A 221 -7.70 3.24 -3.33
CA TYR A 221 -6.59 2.31 -3.06
C TYR A 221 -5.40 2.47 -4.02
N SER A 222 -5.62 3.08 -5.18
CA SER A 222 -4.56 3.35 -6.16
C SER A 222 -3.59 4.43 -5.71
N ARG A 223 -3.98 5.34 -4.82
CA ARG A 223 -3.15 6.44 -4.34
C ARG A 223 -1.88 5.91 -3.69
N ARG A 224 -0.78 6.62 -3.93
CA ARG A 224 0.49 6.36 -3.24
C ARG A 224 0.52 7.16 -1.95
N HIS A 225 1.14 6.59 -0.91
CA HIS A 225 1.44 7.30 0.32
C HIS A 225 2.57 8.30 0.09
N SER A 226 2.51 9.42 0.79
CA SER A 226 3.59 10.40 0.90
C SER A 226 4.19 10.35 2.30
N SER A 227 5.45 10.79 2.43
CA SER A 227 6.08 10.89 3.74
C SER A 227 5.52 12.07 4.53
N LEU A 228 5.19 11.86 5.80
CA LEU A 228 4.78 12.95 6.70
C LEU A 228 5.92 13.96 6.97
N HIS A 229 7.18 13.51 6.81
CA HIS A 229 8.36 14.37 6.96
C HIS A 229 8.75 15.09 5.66
N SER A 230 7.98 14.96 4.58
CA SER A 230 8.28 15.70 3.37
C SER A 230 7.99 17.20 3.57
N PRO A 231 8.92 18.10 3.25
CA PRO A 231 8.67 19.53 3.33
C PRO A 231 7.64 19.95 2.26
N PHE A 232 6.86 21.00 2.52
CA PHE A 232 5.91 21.55 1.55
C PHE A 232 6.60 22.20 0.36
N GLN A 233 7.71 22.91 0.61
CA GLN A 233 8.53 23.50 -0.42
C GLN A 233 10.00 23.17 -0.18
N ASP A 234 10.78 23.05 -1.27
CA ASP A 234 12.24 22.84 -1.17
C ASP A 234 12.90 23.99 -0.43
N GLY A 235 13.39 23.74 0.78
CA GLY A 235 14.06 24.71 1.64
C GLY A 235 13.27 25.18 2.86
N GLU A 236 12.02 24.78 2.99
CA GLU A 236 11.22 24.96 4.23
C GLU A 236 11.50 23.84 5.24
N ASN A 237 11.48 24.22 6.51
CA ASN A 237 11.59 23.25 7.62
C ASN A 237 10.24 22.68 8.05
N SER A 238 9.11 23.26 7.56
CA SER A 238 7.75 22.82 7.88
C SER A 238 7.41 21.54 7.12
N SER A 239 6.97 20.54 7.84
CA SER A 239 6.55 19.24 7.30
C SER A 239 5.04 19.03 7.44
N LEU A 240 4.51 18.05 6.71
CA LEU A 240 3.10 17.66 6.84
C LEU A 240 2.77 17.23 8.29
N LEU A 241 3.76 16.67 8.99
CA LEU A 241 3.63 16.23 10.39
C LEU A 241 3.32 17.40 11.33
N ASP A 242 3.86 18.60 11.07
CA ASP A 242 3.69 19.78 11.93
C ASP A 242 2.27 20.38 11.83
N ILE A 243 1.48 19.97 10.84
CA ILE A 243 0.11 20.46 10.61
C ILE A 243 -0.94 19.48 11.13
N ILE A 244 -0.58 18.21 11.28
CA ILE A 244 -1.53 17.19 11.76
C ILE A 244 -1.81 17.46 13.24
N GLU A 245 -3.08 17.73 13.53
CA GLU A 245 -3.59 17.92 14.89
C GLU A 245 -3.60 16.58 15.63
N ASP A 246 -3.24 16.60 16.90
CA ASP A 246 -3.33 15.44 17.78
C ASP A 246 -4.71 15.44 18.46
N ASP A 247 -5.63 14.61 17.96
CA ASP A 247 -6.98 14.44 18.49
C ASP A 247 -7.01 13.95 19.95
N GLN A 248 -5.88 13.44 20.48
CA GLN A 248 -5.76 12.95 21.85
C GLN A 248 -5.10 13.96 22.79
N ALA A 249 -4.57 15.04 22.26
CA ALA A 249 -4.01 16.09 23.08
C ALA A 249 -5.13 16.70 23.95
N GLU A 250 -4.98 16.60 25.28
CA GLU A 250 -5.92 17.24 26.18
C GLU A 250 -5.83 18.76 26.00
N GLU A 251 -6.96 19.39 25.70
CA GLU A 251 -7.04 20.85 25.66
C GLU A 251 -6.56 21.42 27.00
N PRO A 252 -5.68 22.43 27.00
CA PRO A 252 -5.19 23.03 28.25
C PRO A 252 -6.32 23.53 29.18
N GLU A 253 -7.44 23.94 28.58
CA GLU A 253 -8.66 24.35 29.28
C GLU A 253 -9.38 23.20 29.97
N ALA A 254 -9.31 21.97 29.44
CA ALA A 254 -9.99 20.81 30.01
C ALA A 254 -9.49 20.48 31.42
N ASN A 255 -8.20 20.64 31.69
CA ASN A 255 -7.62 20.43 33.02
C ASN A 255 -8.08 21.48 34.02
N ILE A 256 -8.12 22.75 33.61
CA ILE A 256 -8.62 23.88 34.44
C ILE A 256 -10.11 23.65 34.72
N MET A 257 -10.90 23.25 33.72
CA MET A 257 -12.33 22.93 33.89
C MET A 257 -12.56 21.77 34.86
N ARG A 258 -11.75 20.72 34.79
CA ARG A 258 -11.83 19.57 35.73
C ARG A 258 -11.49 19.99 37.15
N GLU A 259 -10.43 20.81 37.34
CA GLU A 259 -10.03 21.31 38.65
C GLU A 259 -11.12 22.22 39.23
N SER A 260 -11.62 23.17 38.48
CA SER A 260 -12.73 24.03 38.87
C SER A 260 -14.01 23.24 39.21
N MET A 261 -14.34 22.20 38.40
CA MET A 261 -15.47 21.31 38.69
C MET A 261 -15.24 20.55 40.00
N SER A 262 -14.02 20.08 40.28
CA SER A 262 -13.69 19.35 41.50
C SER A 262 -13.84 20.24 42.75
N GLU A 263 -13.39 21.49 42.66
CA GLU A 263 -13.57 22.49 43.74
C GLU A 263 -15.05 22.78 44.01
N GLU A 264 -15.86 23.00 42.99
CA GLU A 264 -17.29 23.25 43.11
C GLU A 264 -18.05 22.06 43.67
N VAL A 265 -17.67 20.83 43.26
CA VAL A 265 -18.23 19.59 43.83
C VAL A 265 -17.88 19.48 45.31
N THR A 266 -16.63 19.72 45.67
CA THR A 266 -16.17 19.71 47.06
C THR A 266 -16.92 20.74 47.91
N GLY A 267 -17.05 21.97 47.41
CA GLY A 267 -17.85 23.04 48.06
C GLY A 267 -19.33 22.67 48.22
N ALA A 268 -19.92 22.01 47.23
CA ALA A 268 -21.30 21.51 47.33
C ALA A 268 -21.45 20.43 48.41
N LEU A 269 -20.47 19.51 48.51
CA LEU A 269 -20.42 18.45 49.52
C LEU A 269 -20.25 18.99 50.94
N GLU A 270 -19.56 20.08 51.12
CA GLU A 270 -19.38 20.76 52.42
C GLU A 270 -20.71 21.29 53.01
N THR A 271 -21.68 21.53 52.18
CA THR A 271 -23.03 21.96 52.65
C THR A 271 -23.87 20.83 53.26
N LEU A 272 -23.41 19.57 53.20
CA LEU A 272 -24.06 18.40 53.76
C LEU A 272 -23.56 18.08 55.18
N SER A 273 -24.26 17.22 55.88
CA SER A 273 -23.76 16.73 57.16
C SER A 273 -22.52 15.84 56.96
N VAL A 274 -21.62 15.79 57.96
CA VAL A 274 -20.35 15.06 57.90
C VAL A 274 -20.58 13.56 57.47
N ARG A 275 -21.64 12.93 57.98
CA ARG A 275 -21.98 11.54 57.58
C ARG A 275 -22.48 11.43 56.14
N GLU A 276 -23.31 12.35 55.69
CA GLU A 276 -23.85 12.34 54.33
C GLU A 276 -22.74 12.60 53.32
N ARG A 277 -21.80 13.53 53.61
CA ARG A 277 -20.63 13.80 52.81
C ARG A 277 -19.73 12.57 52.68
N ALA A 278 -19.35 11.97 53.81
CA ALA A 278 -18.46 10.82 53.79
C ALA A 278 -19.05 9.62 53.00
N VAL A 279 -20.36 9.35 53.16
CA VAL A 279 -21.04 8.31 52.36
C VAL A 279 -21.01 8.61 50.86
N LEU A 280 -21.18 9.84 50.43
CA LEU A 280 -21.09 10.20 49.01
C LEU A 280 -19.67 10.14 48.50
N GLU A 281 -18.69 10.64 49.26
CA GLU A 281 -17.26 10.57 48.88
C GLU A 281 -16.81 9.10 48.68
N MET A 282 -17.21 8.20 49.58
CA MET A 282 -16.88 6.78 49.43
C MET A 282 -17.60 6.13 48.27
N TYR A 283 -18.90 6.43 48.10
CA TYR A 283 -19.72 5.81 47.06
C TYR A 283 -19.27 6.20 45.64
N PHE A 284 -18.91 7.47 45.43
CA PHE A 284 -18.44 7.98 44.13
C PHE A 284 -16.94 7.95 43.96
N GLY A 285 -16.17 7.62 45.00
CA GLY A 285 -14.70 7.64 44.96
C GLY A 285 -14.12 9.06 44.86
N ILE A 286 -14.84 10.07 45.37
CA ILE A 286 -14.35 11.46 45.33
C ILE A 286 -13.21 11.62 46.36
N ASN A 287 -12.05 12.13 45.90
CA ASN A 287 -10.82 12.24 46.70
C ASN A 287 -10.30 10.91 47.25
N ARG A 288 -10.61 9.74 46.57
CA ARG A 288 -10.13 8.42 46.93
C ARG A 288 -9.71 7.66 45.67
N ASP A 289 -8.88 6.64 45.83
CA ASP A 289 -8.38 5.83 44.72
C ASP A 289 -9.45 4.96 44.02
N SER A 290 -10.54 4.60 44.75
CA SER A 290 -11.62 3.76 44.22
C SER A 290 -12.97 4.04 44.89
N ALA A 291 -14.04 3.81 44.11
CA ALA A 291 -15.40 3.85 44.62
C ALA A 291 -15.73 2.57 45.45
N MET A 292 -16.43 2.73 46.56
CA MET A 292 -16.83 1.65 47.45
C MET A 292 -18.29 1.24 47.22
N THR A 293 -18.59 -0.04 47.46
CA THR A 293 -19.96 -0.56 47.40
C THR A 293 -20.74 -0.19 48.67
N LEU A 294 -22.09 -0.19 48.57
CA LEU A 294 -22.95 0.11 49.74
C LEU A 294 -22.75 -0.86 50.92
N ASN A 295 -22.28 -2.08 50.70
CA ASN A 295 -21.98 -3.04 51.74
C ASN A 295 -20.69 -2.66 52.49
N GLU A 296 -19.62 -2.35 51.76
CA GLU A 296 -18.31 -1.93 52.31
C GLU A 296 -18.48 -0.65 53.14
N ILE A 297 -19.25 0.32 52.60
CA ILE A 297 -19.56 1.56 53.35
C ILE A 297 -20.37 1.25 54.61
N GLY A 298 -21.26 0.23 54.55
CA GLY A 298 -22.03 -0.23 55.70
C GLY A 298 -21.14 -0.82 56.78
N GLU A 299 -20.15 -1.60 56.43
CA GLU A 299 -19.17 -2.18 57.35
C GLU A 299 -18.28 -1.09 58.01
N GLU A 300 -17.87 -0.06 57.25
CA GLU A 300 -17.05 1.02 57.78
C GLU A 300 -17.80 1.92 58.80
N PHE A 301 -19.10 2.09 58.65
CA PHE A 301 -19.94 2.91 59.52
C PHE A 301 -20.78 2.14 60.54
N ASP A 302 -20.66 0.80 60.64
CA ASP A 302 -21.51 -0.10 61.42
C ASP A 302 -23.00 0.09 61.12
N LEU A 303 -23.32 0.22 59.82
CA LEU A 303 -24.71 0.44 59.35
C LEU A 303 -25.13 -0.68 58.37
N THR A 304 -26.45 -0.92 58.32
CA THR A 304 -27.01 -1.81 57.31
C THR A 304 -26.92 -1.18 55.91
N ARG A 305 -26.73 -1.99 54.89
CA ARG A 305 -26.72 -1.57 53.46
C ARG A 305 -27.90 -0.64 53.11
N GLU A 306 -29.10 -0.99 53.62
CA GLU A 306 -30.30 -0.20 53.33
C GLU A 306 -30.25 1.17 54.00
N ARG A 307 -29.63 1.27 55.18
CA ARG A 307 -29.45 2.56 55.86
C ARG A 307 -28.48 3.45 55.13
N VAL A 308 -27.38 2.90 54.62
CA VAL A 308 -26.42 3.62 53.74
C VAL A 308 -27.13 4.10 52.46
N ARG A 309 -27.97 3.27 51.83
CA ARG A 309 -28.75 3.65 50.66
C ARG A 309 -29.68 4.85 50.96
N GLN A 310 -30.39 4.82 52.11
CA GLN A 310 -31.27 5.93 52.52
C GLN A 310 -30.47 7.25 52.74
N ILE A 311 -29.32 7.14 53.39
CA ILE A 311 -28.43 8.31 53.62
C ILE A 311 -27.97 8.89 52.25
N LYS A 312 -27.51 8.03 51.33
CA LYS A 312 -27.09 8.42 49.98
C LYS A 312 -28.23 9.15 49.24
N GLU A 313 -29.43 8.55 49.20
CA GLU A 313 -30.58 9.15 48.50
C GLU A 313 -30.97 10.51 49.06
N LYS A 314 -31.03 10.59 50.40
CA LYS A 314 -31.33 11.86 51.08
C LYS A 314 -30.27 12.91 50.79
N ALA A 315 -29.01 12.54 50.78
CA ALA A 315 -27.90 13.46 50.48
C ALA A 315 -27.99 13.94 49.00
N ILE A 316 -28.23 13.06 48.06
CA ILE A 316 -28.44 13.45 46.65
C ILE A 316 -29.65 14.34 46.47
N GLN A 317 -30.77 14.06 47.17
CA GLN A 317 -31.96 14.91 47.11
C GLN A 317 -31.69 16.31 47.65
N ARG A 318 -30.87 16.43 48.71
CA ARG A 318 -30.43 17.72 49.24
C ARG A 318 -29.56 18.50 48.28
N LEU A 319 -28.64 17.80 47.55
CA LEU A 319 -27.78 18.41 46.50
C LEU A 319 -28.58 18.85 45.27
N ARG A 320 -29.68 18.18 44.95
CA ARG A 320 -30.56 18.56 43.82
C ARG A 320 -31.33 19.85 44.07
N HIS A 321 -31.35 20.35 45.29
CA HIS A 321 -32.01 21.64 45.59
C HIS A 321 -31.40 22.78 44.75
N ARG A 322 -32.27 23.65 44.23
CA ARG A 322 -31.91 24.69 43.25
C ARG A 322 -30.75 25.58 43.68
N SER A 323 -30.63 25.89 44.96
CA SER A 323 -29.56 26.74 45.50
C SER A 323 -28.17 26.10 45.42
N ARG A 324 -28.08 24.76 45.52
CA ARG A 324 -26.82 24.00 45.51
C ARG A 324 -26.47 23.48 44.14
N SER A 325 -27.48 23.17 43.31
CA SER A 325 -27.26 22.62 41.95
C SER A 325 -26.96 23.72 40.91
N LYS A 326 -27.08 24.99 41.25
CA LYS A 326 -26.91 26.10 40.29
C LYS A 326 -25.46 26.22 39.76
N SER A 327 -24.47 26.08 40.63
CA SER A 327 -23.06 26.10 40.23
C SER A 327 -22.70 24.88 39.41
N LEU A 328 -23.10 23.67 39.82
CA LEU A 328 -22.79 22.41 39.15
C LEU A 328 -23.42 22.29 37.76
N ARG A 329 -24.56 22.96 37.52
CA ARG A 329 -25.19 22.94 36.19
C ARG A 329 -24.39 23.59 35.09
N ARG A 330 -23.45 24.49 35.41
CA ARG A 330 -22.59 25.14 34.43
C ARG A 330 -21.63 24.17 33.73
N TYR A 331 -21.34 23.03 34.37
CA TYR A 331 -20.44 22.02 33.86
C TYR A 331 -21.15 20.89 33.09
N LEU A 332 -22.49 20.94 33.00
CA LEU A 332 -23.28 19.93 32.31
C LEU A 332 -23.66 20.31 30.86
N GLY A 333 -23.28 21.53 30.41
CA GLY A 333 -23.62 22.06 29.09
C GLY A 333 -24.99 22.76 29.08
#